data_6e45a6459b7ae174e794ba36bdb5680a
#
_entry.id   6e45a6459b7ae174e794ba36bdb5680a
#
_cell.length_a   1.000
_cell.length_b   1.000
_cell.length_c   1.000
_cell.angle_alpha   90.00
_cell.angle_beta   90.00
_cell.angle_gamma   90.00
#
_symmetry.space_group_name_H-M   'P 1'
#
loop_
_entity.id
_entity.type
_entity.pdbx_description
1 polymer ?
#
loop_
_entity_poly.entity_id
_entity_poly.type
_entity_poly.pdbx_seq_one_letter_code
_entity_poly.pdbx_strand_id
1 'polypeptide(L)'
;EQEVIQADFFEYIKSIATPSEFRTQYNSWFDNMMKISDENILASFIEIDRELNKAEVRPLDSYVVDDGWNAYNNGHIPERDHERSGAVVNDKGFWTFNEKFPNQLTPSSQLVQKFGSNFGVWVGPRGGYNFYGYLADILTAAKTGSKAGGSIDVADRVYVENFATMAVNWQKEYGVNYWKWDGFADTAQYNHFNNAGGADGVPVYSESNHHMVGGYHQMYHVTDLWEAWIDLMEAVRQSEKEDEINNIWI
;
A
#
# COMPACT_ATOMS: atom_id res chain seq x y z
N GLU A 1 29.41 -20.99 -14.27
CA GLU A 1 28.45 -21.30 -13.17
C GLU A 1 27.38 -20.21 -13.02
N GLN A 2 27.77 -18.93 -12.94
CA GLN A 2 26.81 -17.82 -12.79
C GLN A 2 25.79 -17.73 -13.95
N GLU A 3 26.25 -17.93 -15.18
CA GLU A 3 25.37 -17.91 -16.37
C GLU A 3 24.35 -19.04 -16.36
N VAL A 4 24.73 -20.21 -15.83
CA VAL A 4 23.81 -21.37 -15.71
C VAL A 4 22.75 -21.08 -14.65
N ILE A 5 23.15 -20.59 -13.47
CA ILE A 5 22.22 -20.22 -12.40
C ILE A 5 21.23 -19.15 -12.88
N GLN A 6 21.71 -18.17 -13.63
CA GLN A 6 20.86 -17.13 -14.20
C GLN A 6 19.88 -17.69 -15.24
N ALA A 7 20.31 -18.60 -16.08
CA ALA A 7 19.45 -19.26 -17.05
C ALA A 7 18.37 -20.09 -16.36
N ASP A 8 18.74 -20.92 -15.38
CA ASP A 8 17.82 -21.73 -14.60
C ASP A 8 16.79 -20.85 -13.85
N PHE A 9 17.24 -19.72 -13.31
CA PHE A 9 16.35 -18.77 -12.66
C PHE A 9 15.33 -18.16 -13.63
N PHE A 10 15.75 -17.75 -14.82
CA PHE A 10 14.83 -17.24 -15.84
C PHE A 10 13.87 -18.30 -16.37
N GLU A 11 14.30 -19.53 -16.52
CA GLU A 11 13.43 -20.66 -16.87
C GLU A 11 12.38 -20.89 -15.78
N TYR A 12 12.78 -20.85 -14.51
CA TYR A 12 11.86 -20.94 -13.38
C TYR A 12 10.83 -19.81 -13.40
N ILE A 13 11.28 -18.55 -13.46
CA ILE A 13 10.37 -17.39 -13.53
C ILE A 13 9.40 -17.51 -14.70
N LYS A 14 9.88 -17.92 -15.88
CA LYS A 14 9.02 -18.12 -17.05
C LYS A 14 7.97 -19.21 -16.82
N SER A 15 8.32 -20.27 -16.07
CA SER A 15 7.39 -21.36 -15.78
C SER A 15 6.24 -20.98 -14.84
N ILE A 16 6.46 -19.99 -13.96
CA ILE A 16 5.47 -19.51 -13.01
C ILE A 16 4.82 -18.18 -13.37
N ALA A 17 5.36 -17.50 -14.41
CA ALA A 17 4.83 -16.21 -14.84
C ALA A 17 3.42 -16.35 -15.39
N THR A 18 2.52 -15.49 -14.92
CA THR A 18 1.20 -15.31 -15.51
C THR A 18 1.23 -14.15 -16.50
N PRO A 19 0.55 -14.25 -17.65
CA PRO A 19 0.42 -13.12 -18.56
C PRO A 19 -0.22 -11.93 -17.84
N SER A 20 0.37 -10.75 -18.01
CA SER A 20 -0.22 -9.51 -17.54
C SER A 20 -0.62 -8.63 -18.73
N GLU A 21 -1.73 -7.94 -18.60
CA GLU A 21 -2.17 -6.97 -19.58
C GLU A 21 -1.59 -5.60 -19.28
N PHE A 22 -1.31 -4.82 -20.32
CA PHE A 22 -0.90 -3.43 -20.16
C PHE A 22 -2.12 -2.61 -19.73
N ARG A 23 -1.96 -1.84 -18.63
CA ARG A 23 -2.97 -0.91 -18.11
C ARG A 23 -2.50 0.52 -18.19
N THR A 24 -3.37 1.38 -18.71
CA THR A 24 -3.19 2.83 -18.67
C THR A 24 -3.83 3.37 -17.40
N GLN A 25 -3.11 4.22 -16.67
CA GLN A 25 -3.65 4.82 -15.45
C GLN A 25 -3.32 6.31 -15.35
N TYR A 26 -4.19 7.04 -14.69
CA TYR A 26 -3.86 8.31 -14.06
C TYR A 26 -3.65 8.10 -12.57
N ASN A 27 -2.59 8.70 -12.04
CA ASN A 27 -2.30 8.70 -10.63
C ASN A 27 -2.09 10.14 -10.16
N SER A 28 -2.84 10.57 -9.16
CA SER A 28 -2.87 11.95 -8.70
C SER A 28 -1.56 12.47 -8.11
N TRP A 29 -0.61 11.58 -7.82
CA TRP A 29 0.71 11.98 -7.34
C TRP A 29 1.48 12.82 -8.35
N PHE A 30 1.29 12.57 -9.63
CA PHE A 30 2.09 13.21 -10.68
C PHE A 30 1.79 14.70 -10.88
N ASP A 31 0.60 15.15 -10.55
CA ASP A 31 0.22 16.56 -10.71
C ASP A 31 -0.09 17.27 -9.38
N ASN A 32 -0.68 16.59 -8.41
CA ASN A 32 -1.13 17.19 -7.17
C ASN A 32 -0.28 16.80 -5.95
N MET A 33 0.49 15.71 -6.03
CA MET A 33 1.21 15.14 -4.87
C MET A 33 0.25 15.01 -3.67
N MET A 34 0.68 15.38 -2.48
CA MET A 34 -0.16 15.35 -1.27
C MET A 34 -1.19 16.49 -1.17
N LYS A 35 -1.26 17.37 -2.16
CA LYS A 35 -2.20 18.53 -2.16
C LYS A 35 -3.57 18.18 -2.73
N ILE A 36 -3.88 16.90 -2.84
CA ILE A 36 -5.17 16.41 -3.31
C ILE A 36 -6.31 16.81 -2.36
N SER A 37 -7.49 16.97 -2.94
CA SER A 37 -8.79 17.18 -2.27
C SER A 37 -9.89 16.58 -3.14
N ASP A 38 -11.08 16.38 -2.59
CA ASP A 38 -12.24 15.96 -3.39
C ASP A 38 -12.40 16.84 -4.63
N GLU A 39 -12.28 18.16 -4.46
CA GLU A 39 -12.49 19.12 -5.54
C GLU A 39 -11.47 18.95 -6.67
N ASN A 40 -10.17 18.95 -6.36
CA ASN A 40 -9.16 18.89 -7.42
C ASN A 40 -9.04 17.51 -8.05
N ILE A 41 -9.28 16.43 -7.30
CA ILE A 41 -9.34 15.06 -7.83
C ILE A 41 -10.47 14.92 -8.84
N LEU A 42 -11.69 15.36 -8.47
CA LEU A 42 -12.83 15.31 -9.38
C LEU A 42 -12.59 16.17 -10.65
N ALA A 43 -12.02 17.35 -10.48
CA ALA A 43 -11.68 18.22 -11.61
C ALA A 43 -10.65 17.56 -12.55
N SER A 44 -9.57 17.00 -12.00
CA SER A 44 -8.55 16.30 -12.79
C SER A 44 -9.12 15.08 -13.53
N PHE A 45 -9.93 14.27 -12.85
CA PHE A 45 -10.54 13.09 -13.48
C PHE A 45 -11.49 13.46 -14.62
N ILE A 46 -12.36 14.46 -14.41
CA ILE A 46 -13.27 14.95 -15.44
C ILE A 46 -12.50 15.51 -16.65
N GLU A 47 -11.48 16.30 -16.41
CA GLU A 47 -10.70 16.92 -17.48
C GLU A 47 -9.95 15.89 -18.32
N ILE A 48 -9.35 14.89 -17.69
CA ILE A 48 -8.66 13.80 -18.39
C ILE A 48 -9.64 13.00 -19.23
N ASP A 49 -10.77 12.58 -18.67
CA ASP A 49 -11.79 11.83 -19.42
C ASP A 49 -12.34 12.68 -20.60
N ARG A 50 -12.59 13.96 -20.38
CA ARG A 50 -13.04 14.90 -21.41
C ARG A 50 -12.05 15.00 -22.58
N GLU A 51 -10.76 15.15 -22.29
CA GLU A 51 -9.73 15.29 -23.33
C GLU A 51 -9.49 13.98 -24.07
N LEU A 52 -9.55 12.83 -23.40
CA LEU A 52 -9.49 11.52 -24.05
C LEU A 52 -10.67 11.32 -25.00
N ASN A 53 -11.87 11.59 -24.55
CA ASN A 53 -13.09 11.50 -25.38
C ASN A 53 -13.03 12.43 -26.59
N LYS A 54 -12.57 13.68 -26.41
CA LYS A 54 -12.38 14.64 -27.49
C LYS A 54 -11.35 14.18 -28.52
N ALA A 55 -10.32 13.49 -28.08
CA ALA A 55 -9.27 12.92 -28.95
C ALA A 55 -9.64 11.56 -29.53
N GLU A 56 -10.85 11.06 -29.28
CA GLU A 56 -11.31 9.72 -29.68
C GLU A 56 -10.39 8.59 -29.18
N VAL A 57 -9.77 8.80 -28.01
CA VAL A 57 -8.93 7.80 -27.31
C VAL A 57 -9.79 7.04 -26.31
N ARG A 58 -9.56 5.74 -26.18
CA ARG A 58 -10.26 4.91 -25.20
C ARG A 58 -10.07 5.47 -23.78
N PRO A 59 -11.03 5.29 -22.86
CA PRO A 59 -10.87 5.64 -21.45
C PRO A 59 -9.63 4.98 -20.84
N LEU A 60 -9.09 5.59 -19.79
CA LEU A 60 -8.05 4.95 -18.99
C LEU A 60 -8.59 3.69 -18.32
N ASP A 61 -7.71 2.72 -18.12
CA ASP A 61 -8.07 1.51 -17.40
C ASP A 61 -8.29 1.79 -15.91
N SER A 62 -7.57 2.78 -15.33
CA SER A 62 -7.68 3.11 -13.91
C SER A 62 -7.43 4.58 -13.61
N TYR A 63 -8.12 5.08 -12.57
CA TYR A 63 -7.85 6.37 -11.92
C TYR A 63 -7.52 6.13 -10.46
N VAL A 64 -6.39 6.65 -9.98
CA VAL A 64 -5.83 6.37 -8.66
C VAL A 64 -5.77 7.64 -7.81
N VAL A 65 -6.42 7.60 -6.65
CA VAL A 65 -6.23 8.60 -5.59
C VAL A 65 -5.00 8.20 -4.79
N ASP A 66 -3.95 9.00 -4.90
CA ASP A 66 -2.67 8.78 -4.21
C ASP A 66 -2.66 9.34 -2.79
N ASP A 67 -1.49 9.40 -2.15
CA ASP A 67 -1.32 9.94 -0.79
C ASP A 67 -1.81 11.39 -0.66
N GLY A 68 -2.35 11.74 0.49
CA GLY A 68 -2.87 13.07 0.80
C GLY A 68 -4.32 13.11 1.26
N TRP A 69 -5.03 11.98 1.25
CA TRP A 69 -6.36 11.82 1.84
C TRP A 69 -6.33 11.57 3.35
N ASN A 70 -5.21 11.11 3.84
CA ASN A 70 -4.99 10.65 5.22
C ASN A 70 -5.02 11.81 6.21
N ALA A 71 -5.63 11.60 7.37
CA ALA A 71 -5.66 12.57 8.45
C ALA A 71 -4.35 12.54 9.26
N TYR A 72 -3.23 12.83 8.62
CA TYR A 72 -1.92 12.88 9.26
C TYR A 72 -1.85 13.98 10.33
N ASN A 73 -2.53 15.10 10.10
CA ASN A 73 -2.50 16.27 10.95
C ASN A 73 -3.72 17.17 10.71
N ASN A 74 -4.95 16.68 10.99
CA ASN A 74 -6.20 17.43 10.78
C ASN A 74 -6.34 18.10 9.40
N GLY A 75 -5.91 17.42 8.33
CA GLY A 75 -5.93 17.97 6.97
C GLY A 75 -4.79 18.91 6.65
N HIS A 76 -4.01 19.34 7.61
CA HIS A 76 -2.80 20.08 7.37
C HIS A 76 -1.68 19.12 6.97
N ILE A 77 -1.22 19.21 5.75
CA ILE A 77 -0.08 18.43 5.27
C ILE A 77 1.15 19.29 5.51
N PRO A 78 1.96 18.96 6.50
CA PRO A 78 3.19 19.69 6.68
C PRO A 78 4.13 19.30 5.57
N GLU A 79 4.53 20.23 4.75
CA GLU A 79 5.60 19.98 3.79
C GLU A 79 6.90 19.61 4.52
N ARG A 80 7.03 19.90 5.79
CA ARG A 80 8.18 19.57 6.66
C ARG A 80 7.92 19.59 8.18
N ASP A 81 6.72 19.90 8.65
CA ASP A 81 6.47 20.01 10.08
C ASP A 81 6.07 18.66 10.69
N HIS A 82 6.87 18.22 11.63
CA HIS A 82 6.64 17.03 12.43
C HIS A 82 5.60 17.25 13.56
N GLU A 83 4.75 18.26 13.45
CA GLU A 83 3.67 18.46 14.40
C GLU A 83 2.62 17.38 14.23
N ARG A 84 2.67 16.41 15.13
CA ARG A 84 1.80 15.24 15.20
C ARG A 84 0.45 15.54 15.88
N SER A 85 0.21 16.79 16.21
CA SER A 85 -1.04 17.23 16.83
C SER A 85 -2.18 17.17 15.83
N GLY A 86 -3.21 16.42 16.15
CA GLY A 86 -4.40 16.31 15.33
C GLY A 86 -4.43 15.18 14.31
N ALA A 87 -3.45 14.30 14.31
CA ALA A 87 -3.51 13.07 13.53
C ALA A 87 -4.65 12.17 14.02
N VAL A 88 -5.44 11.62 13.12
CA VAL A 88 -6.62 10.82 13.46
C VAL A 88 -6.55 9.45 12.79
N VAL A 89 -6.60 8.42 13.62
CA VAL A 89 -6.72 7.03 13.20
C VAL A 89 -8.02 6.41 13.72
N ASN A 90 -8.51 5.41 13.04
CA ASN A 90 -9.65 4.63 13.51
C ASN A 90 -9.25 3.64 14.62
N ASP A 91 -10.22 2.89 15.15
CA ASP A 91 -10.04 1.91 16.22
C ASP A 91 -9.11 0.73 15.86
N LYS A 92 -8.82 0.53 14.58
CA LYS A 92 -7.89 -0.47 14.06
C LYS A 92 -6.49 0.10 13.75
N GLY A 93 -6.31 1.41 13.91
CA GLY A 93 -5.03 2.07 13.73
C GLY A 93 -4.75 2.53 12.31
N PHE A 94 -5.75 2.62 11.45
CA PHE A 94 -5.61 3.18 10.12
C PHE A 94 -6.03 4.65 10.08
N TRP A 95 -5.36 5.44 9.21
CA TRP A 95 -5.71 6.83 9.02
C TRP A 95 -7.17 6.99 8.61
N THR A 96 -7.86 7.95 9.22
CA THR A 96 -9.16 8.42 8.73
C THR A 96 -8.95 9.41 7.59
N PHE A 97 -10.04 9.80 6.92
CA PHE A 97 -9.99 10.85 5.91
C PHE A 97 -9.84 12.22 6.56
N ASN A 98 -9.04 13.08 5.95
CA ASN A 98 -8.87 14.46 6.40
C ASN A 98 -10.03 15.34 5.90
N GLU A 99 -10.05 16.61 6.35
CA GLU A 99 -11.13 17.56 6.03
C GLU A 99 -11.29 17.88 4.54
N LYS A 100 -10.27 17.61 3.70
CA LYS A 100 -10.34 17.80 2.24
C LYS A 100 -11.13 16.69 1.54
N PHE A 101 -11.43 15.60 2.26
CA PHE A 101 -12.22 14.47 1.78
C PHE A 101 -13.44 14.23 2.69
N PRO A 102 -14.37 15.19 2.78
CA PRO A 102 -15.51 15.12 3.70
C PRO A 102 -16.49 13.99 3.37
N ASN A 103 -16.51 13.56 2.12
CA ASN A 103 -17.32 12.43 1.63
C ASN A 103 -16.45 11.19 1.33
N GLN A 104 -15.24 11.15 1.90
CA GLN A 104 -14.27 10.07 1.74
C GLN A 104 -13.95 9.83 0.24
N LEU A 105 -13.97 8.59 -0.22
CA LEU A 105 -13.69 8.25 -1.62
C LEU A 105 -14.94 8.10 -2.49
N THR A 106 -16.13 8.25 -1.91
CA THR A 106 -17.41 8.04 -2.62
C THR A 106 -17.54 8.87 -3.89
N PRO A 107 -17.27 10.21 -3.88
CA PRO A 107 -17.43 11.02 -5.10
C PRO A 107 -16.48 10.60 -6.22
N SER A 108 -15.23 10.34 -5.90
CA SER A 108 -14.20 9.91 -6.86
C SER A 108 -14.52 8.55 -7.45
N SER A 109 -14.89 7.59 -6.60
CA SER A 109 -15.28 6.24 -7.00
C SER A 109 -16.47 6.24 -7.95
N GLN A 110 -17.54 6.94 -7.58
CA GLN A 110 -18.76 7.05 -8.41
C GLN A 110 -18.48 7.71 -9.76
N LEU A 111 -17.59 8.70 -9.79
CA LEU A 111 -17.20 9.36 -11.04
C LEU A 111 -16.44 8.39 -11.96
N VAL A 112 -15.45 7.67 -11.42
CA VAL A 112 -14.65 6.71 -12.19
C VAL A 112 -15.51 5.56 -12.73
N GLN A 113 -16.49 5.09 -11.95
CA GLN A 113 -17.46 4.11 -12.41
C GLN A 113 -18.27 4.60 -13.62
N LYS A 114 -18.63 5.88 -13.66
CA LYS A 114 -19.33 6.48 -14.82
C LYS A 114 -18.47 6.51 -16.08
N PHE A 115 -17.16 6.59 -15.95
CA PHE A 115 -16.22 6.48 -17.07
C PHE A 115 -16.07 5.04 -17.58
N GLY A 116 -16.54 4.06 -16.83
CA GLY A 116 -16.30 2.64 -17.11
C GLY A 116 -14.88 2.21 -16.79
N SER A 117 -14.18 2.95 -15.94
CA SER A 117 -12.80 2.71 -15.51
C SER A 117 -12.73 2.10 -14.12
N ASN A 118 -11.56 1.60 -13.75
CA ASN A 118 -11.28 1.04 -12.45
C ASN A 118 -10.88 2.14 -11.44
N PHE A 119 -11.31 2.00 -10.21
CA PHE A 119 -10.97 2.94 -9.14
C PHE A 119 -9.81 2.42 -8.28
N GLY A 120 -8.78 3.23 -8.12
CA GLY A 120 -7.58 2.88 -7.38
C GLY A 120 -7.30 3.79 -6.19
N VAL A 121 -6.62 3.24 -5.19
CA VAL A 121 -6.24 3.96 -3.98
C VAL A 121 -4.82 3.62 -3.57
N TRP A 122 -4.07 4.65 -3.18
CA TRP A 122 -2.81 4.51 -2.48
C TRP A 122 -3.02 4.31 -0.99
N VAL A 123 -2.28 3.38 -0.41
CA VAL A 123 -2.16 3.21 1.04
C VAL A 123 -0.70 2.95 1.39
N GLY A 124 -0.20 3.65 2.41
CA GLY A 124 1.10 3.36 2.99
C GLY A 124 0.98 2.40 4.18
N PRO A 125 1.23 1.11 4.03
CA PRO A 125 1.04 0.14 5.09
C PRO A 125 1.81 0.45 6.37
N ARG A 126 2.98 1.06 6.28
CA ARG A 126 3.74 1.49 7.45
C ARG A 126 3.31 2.83 8.04
N GLY A 127 2.22 3.43 7.58
CA GLY A 127 1.66 4.65 8.15
C GLY A 127 1.96 5.95 7.38
N GLY A 128 2.47 5.85 6.15
CA GLY A 128 2.79 7.02 5.31
C GLY A 128 4.10 7.70 5.69
N TYR A 129 4.51 8.66 4.89
CA TYR A 129 5.77 9.37 5.06
C TYR A 129 5.77 10.22 6.33
N ASN A 130 6.88 10.21 7.09
CA ASN A 130 7.11 10.99 8.31
C ASN A 130 6.24 10.65 9.53
N PHE A 131 5.29 9.70 9.43
CA PHE A 131 4.35 9.41 10.52
C PHE A 131 4.44 7.98 11.08
N TYR A 132 5.29 7.12 10.52
CA TYR A 132 5.34 5.70 10.87
C TYR A 132 5.66 5.43 12.36
N GLY A 133 6.54 6.21 12.96
CA GLY A 133 6.86 6.05 14.39
C GLY A 133 5.68 6.39 15.29
N TYR A 134 4.94 7.43 14.94
CA TYR A 134 3.74 7.86 15.65
C TYR A 134 2.62 6.83 15.53
N LEU A 135 2.37 6.34 14.31
CA LEU A 135 1.36 5.32 14.09
C LEU A 135 1.73 4.01 14.80
N ALA A 136 3.00 3.62 14.79
CA ALA A 136 3.48 2.44 15.50
C ALA A 136 3.27 2.53 17.03
N ASP A 137 3.40 3.73 17.62
CA ASP A 137 3.07 3.97 19.04
C ASP A 137 1.58 3.76 19.31
N ILE A 138 0.71 4.28 18.45
CA ILE A 138 -0.74 4.14 18.58
C ILE A 138 -1.15 2.67 18.47
N LEU A 139 -0.68 1.96 17.44
CA LEU A 139 -1.00 0.55 17.22
C LEU A 139 -0.55 -0.33 18.39
N THR A 140 0.64 -0.08 18.91
CA THR A 140 1.16 -0.82 20.06
C THR A 140 0.32 -0.57 21.30
N ALA A 141 -0.06 0.68 21.56
CA ALA A 141 -0.91 1.03 22.69
C ALA A 141 -2.32 0.44 22.57
N ALA A 142 -2.87 0.41 21.37
CA ALA A 142 -4.19 -0.18 21.07
C ALA A 142 -4.17 -1.72 20.97
N LYS A 143 -2.98 -2.34 20.93
CA LYS A 143 -2.79 -3.78 20.70
C LYS A 143 -3.35 -4.25 19.35
N THR A 144 -3.28 -3.39 18.35
CA THR A 144 -3.68 -3.68 16.97
C THR A 144 -2.50 -3.85 16.03
N GLY A 145 -1.31 -3.85 16.58
CA GLY A 145 -0.04 -4.10 15.90
C GLY A 145 1.14 -3.91 16.85
N SER A 146 2.32 -4.19 16.38
CA SER A 146 3.57 -4.07 17.12
C SER A 146 4.59 -3.19 16.38
N LYS A 147 5.70 -2.91 17.05
CA LYS A 147 6.82 -2.15 16.49
C LYS A 147 7.96 -3.05 16.03
N ALA A 148 8.51 -2.72 14.88
CA ALA A 148 9.84 -3.15 14.46
C ALA A 148 10.72 -1.90 14.33
N GLY A 149 11.58 -1.68 15.31
CA GLY A 149 12.37 -0.45 15.39
C GLY A 149 11.55 0.81 15.69
N GLY A 150 11.73 1.80 14.86
CA GLY A 150 10.98 3.06 14.95
C GLY A 150 9.70 3.07 14.12
N SER A 151 9.27 1.93 13.59
CA SER A 151 8.16 1.81 12.64
C SER A 151 7.20 0.70 13.03
N ILE A 152 6.12 0.55 12.27
CA ILE A 152 5.19 -0.57 12.40
C ILE A 152 5.90 -1.85 11.98
N ASP A 153 5.66 -2.94 12.70
CA ASP A 153 5.99 -4.27 12.24
C ASP A 153 4.92 -4.74 11.24
N VAL A 154 5.23 -4.62 9.97
CA VAL A 154 4.32 -5.01 8.89
C VAL A 154 4.23 -6.53 8.68
N ALA A 155 4.95 -7.32 9.48
CA ALA A 155 4.79 -8.78 9.59
C ALA A 155 3.88 -9.18 10.77
N ASP A 156 3.48 -8.23 11.62
CA ASP A 156 2.55 -8.50 12.72
C ASP A 156 1.21 -8.98 12.19
N ARG A 157 0.84 -10.21 12.55
CA ARG A 157 -0.37 -10.86 12.04
C ARG A 157 -1.66 -10.11 12.37
N VAL A 158 -1.75 -9.52 13.56
CA VAL A 158 -2.93 -8.73 13.95
C VAL A 158 -3.06 -7.49 13.08
N TYR A 159 -1.93 -6.81 12.79
CA TYR A 159 -1.91 -5.67 11.90
C TYR A 159 -2.31 -6.07 10.48
N VAL A 160 -1.73 -7.14 9.94
CA VAL A 160 -2.00 -7.61 8.57
C VAL A 160 -3.46 -8.05 8.39
N GLU A 161 -4.04 -8.77 9.36
CA GLU A 161 -5.45 -9.14 9.35
C GLU A 161 -6.39 -7.91 9.37
N ASN A 162 -6.06 -6.90 10.18
CA ASN A 162 -6.80 -5.64 10.18
C ASN A 162 -6.67 -4.89 8.85
N PHE A 163 -5.48 -4.91 8.24
CA PHE A 163 -5.23 -4.31 6.93
C PHE A 163 -6.03 -5.02 5.83
N ALA A 164 -6.04 -6.36 5.83
CA ALA A 164 -6.85 -7.16 4.91
C ALA A 164 -8.33 -6.80 5.03
N THR A 165 -8.83 -6.72 6.26
CA THR A 165 -10.21 -6.32 6.54
C THR A 165 -10.54 -4.93 6.00
N MET A 166 -9.65 -3.96 6.19
CA MET A 166 -9.81 -2.61 5.64
C MET A 166 -9.85 -2.65 4.10
N ALA A 167 -8.91 -3.35 3.48
CA ALA A 167 -8.83 -3.44 2.03
C ALA A 167 -10.11 -4.05 1.44
N VAL A 168 -10.57 -5.18 1.98
CA VAL A 168 -11.81 -5.85 1.56
C VAL A 168 -13.03 -4.94 1.75
N ASN A 169 -13.11 -4.22 2.87
CA ASN A 169 -14.21 -3.28 3.10
C ASN A 169 -14.20 -2.14 2.07
N TRP A 170 -13.05 -1.60 1.72
CA TRP A 170 -12.95 -0.53 0.72
C TRP A 170 -13.23 -1.03 -0.71
N GLN A 171 -12.92 -2.28 -1.01
CA GLN A 171 -13.38 -2.91 -2.25
C GLN A 171 -14.91 -2.91 -2.33
N LYS A 172 -15.59 -3.26 -1.24
CA LYS A 172 -17.06 -3.30 -1.18
C LYS A 172 -17.69 -1.91 -1.17
N GLU A 173 -17.13 -1.00 -0.40
CA GLU A 173 -17.70 0.32 -0.17
C GLU A 173 -17.46 1.26 -1.34
N TYR A 174 -16.24 1.28 -1.87
CA TYR A 174 -15.81 2.23 -2.92
C TYR A 174 -15.56 1.56 -4.27
N GLY A 175 -15.69 0.24 -4.36
CA GLY A 175 -15.36 -0.47 -5.59
C GLY A 175 -13.87 -0.40 -5.95
N VAL A 176 -13.00 -0.34 -4.95
CA VAL A 176 -11.55 -0.30 -5.19
C VAL A 176 -11.11 -1.61 -5.82
N ASN A 177 -10.50 -1.54 -6.98
CA ASN A 177 -9.95 -2.69 -7.68
C ASN A 177 -8.54 -2.47 -8.23
N TYR A 178 -7.92 -1.36 -7.83
CA TYR A 178 -6.50 -1.09 -8.03
C TYR A 178 -5.89 -0.60 -6.72
N TRP A 179 -4.93 -1.34 -6.19
CA TRP A 179 -4.22 -0.98 -4.97
C TRP A 179 -2.80 -0.53 -5.29
N LYS A 180 -2.40 0.58 -4.72
CA LYS A 180 -0.99 0.97 -4.64
C LYS A 180 -0.58 0.93 -3.18
N TRP A 181 0.12 -0.13 -2.79
CA TRP A 181 0.69 -0.29 -1.44
C TRP A 181 2.15 0.12 -1.46
N ASP A 182 2.46 1.16 -0.70
CA ASP A 182 3.76 1.80 -0.72
C ASP A 182 4.52 1.55 0.59
N GLY A 183 5.74 1.05 0.46
CA GLY A 183 6.67 0.95 1.58
C GLY A 183 6.42 -0.20 2.56
N PHE A 184 5.70 -1.24 2.18
CA PHE A 184 5.47 -2.36 3.10
C PHE A 184 6.70 -3.27 3.29
N ALA A 185 7.59 -3.34 2.34
CA ALA A 185 8.77 -4.19 2.35
C ALA A 185 10.08 -3.39 2.51
N ASP A 186 10.03 -2.24 3.14
CA ASP A 186 11.19 -1.41 3.39
C ASP A 186 12.02 -1.96 4.56
N THR A 187 13.34 -1.96 4.39
CA THR A 187 14.31 -2.44 5.39
C THR A 187 14.22 -1.74 6.74
N ALA A 188 13.77 -0.50 6.77
CA ALA A 188 13.57 0.23 8.02
C ALA A 188 12.51 -0.39 8.93
N GLN A 189 11.70 -1.29 8.42
CA GLN A 189 10.66 -1.99 9.15
C GLN A 189 11.16 -3.25 9.86
N TYR A 190 12.40 -3.65 9.57
CA TYR A 190 13.01 -4.86 10.13
C TYR A 190 14.19 -4.50 11.01
N ASN A 191 13.95 -4.35 12.28
CA ASN A 191 15.01 -4.09 13.24
C ASN A 191 16.13 -5.12 13.19
N HIS A 192 15.78 -6.34 12.89
CA HIS A 192 16.74 -7.42 12.83
C HIS A 192 17.77 -7.23 11.72
N PHE A 193 17.36 -6.61 10.61
CA PHE A 193 18.27 -6.35 9.50
C PHE A 193 19.18 -5.15 9.75
N ASN A 194 18.69 -4.12 10.41
CA ASN A 194 19.49 -2.94 10.75
C ASN A 194 20.69 -3.32 11.65
N ASN A 195 20.51 -4.27 12.51
CA ASN A 195 21.59 -4.78 13.38
C ASN A 195 22.58 -5.69 12.66
N ALA A 196 22.20 -6.20 11.50
CA ALA A 196 23.03 -7.10 10.71
C ALA A 196 23.85 -6.41 9.62
N GLY A 197 23.65 -5.11 9.43
CA GLY A 197 24.37 -4.34 8.41
C GLY A 197 24.01 -4.71 6.97
N GLY A 198 22.91 -5.44 6.75
CA GLY A 198 22.41 -5.74 5.42
C GLY A 198 21.77 -4.50 4.79
N ALA A 199 22.23 -4.12 3.61
CA ALA A 199 21.57 -3.12 2.79
C ALA A 199 20.38 -3.76 2.06
N ASP A 200 19.33 -2.97 1.83
CA ASP A 200 18.21 -3.34 0.96
C ASP A 200 17.46 -4.62 1.36
N GLY A 201 17.37 -4.92 2.65
CA GLY A 201 16.64 -6.09 3.15
C GLY A 201 17.32 -7.43 2.90
N VAL A 202 18.56 -7.43 2.43
CA VAL A 202 19.33 -8.64 2.23
C VAL A 202 20.02 -9.03 3.53
N PRO A 203 19.76 -10.22 4.09
CA PRO A 203 20.44 -10.69 5.28
C PRO A 203 21.94 -10.83 5.04
N VAL A 204 22.74 -10.28 5.95
CA VAL A 204 24.19 -10.52 5.95
C VAL A 204 24.50 -11.73 6.80
N TYR A 205 25.13 -12.74 6.21
CA TYR A 205 25.57 -13.91 6.95
C TYR A 205 26.78 -13.57 7.80
N SER A 206 26.57 -13.62 9.11
CA SER A 206 27.62 -13.60 10.11
C SER A 206 27.34 -14.67 11.16
N GLU A 207 28.34 -15.02 11.95
CA GLU A 207 28.15 -16.01 13.00
C GLU A 207 27.04 -15.63 14.01
N SER A 208 26.87 -14.35 14.25
CA SER A 208 25.89 -13.84 15.22
C SER A 208 24.47 -13.74 14.67
N ASN A 209 24.29 -13.69 13.37
CA ASN A 209 22.98 -13.47 12.73
C ASN A 209 22.60 -14.58 11.73
N HIS A 210 23.42 -15.59 11.60
CA HIS A 210 23.12 -16.73 10.74
C HIS A 210 21.99 -17.56 11.34
N HIS A 211 20.92 -17.77 10.59
CA HIS A 211 19.72 -18.47 11.07
C HIS A 211 19.99 -19.91 11.53
N MET A 212 21.03 -20.58 10.99
CA MET A 212 21.39 -21.94 11.34
C MET A 212 22.14 -22.04 12.65
N VAL A 213 22.69 -20.98 13.19
CA VAL A 213 23.50 -20.97 14.42
C VAL A 213 22.83 -20.27 15.60
N GLY A 214 21.54 -20.06 15.54
CA GLY A 214 20.77 -19.50 16.67
C GLY A 214 20.93 -17.99 16.89
N GLY A 215 21.54 -17.27 15.94
CA GLY A 215 21.55 -15.82 15.91
C GLY A 215 20.18 -15.23 15.59
N TYR A 216 20.15 -13.98 15.21
CA TYR A 216 18.92 -13.38 14.76
C TYR A 216 18.37 -14.11 13.53
N HIS A 217 17.16 -14.62 13.64
CA HIS A 217 16.53 -15.44 12.61
C HIS A 217 15.93 -14.56 11.50
N GLN A 218 16.75 -13.73 10.89
CA GLN A 218 16.34 -12.74 9.92
C GLN A 218 15.68 -13.35 8.67
N MET A 219 16.17 -14.50 8.23
CA MET A 219 15.54 -15.23 7.13
C MET A 219 14.13 -15.67 7.47
N TYR A 220 13.88 -16.12 8.69
CA TYR A 220 12.54 -16.47 9.15
C TYR A 220 11.64 -15.26 9.23
N HIS A 221 12.17 -14.12 9.69
CA HIS A 221 11.40 -12.91 9.75
C HIS A 221 10.99 -12.41 8.34
N VAL A 222 11.87 -12.52 7.37
CA VAL A 222 11.52 -12.22 5.95
C VAL A 222 10.46 -13.18 5.45
N THR A 223 10.57 -14.47 5.77
CA THR A 223 9.58 -15.47 5.41
C THR A 223 8.23 -15.16 6.02
N ASP A 224 8.19 -14.89 7.33
CA ASP A 224 6.96 -14.50 8.04
C ASP A 224 6.29 -13.26 7.42
N LEU A 225 7.10 -12.28 7.02
CA LEU A 225 6.59 -11.11 6.32
C LEU A 225 5.92 -11.48 5.00
N TRP A 226 6.62 -12.21 4.15
CA TRP A 226 6.08 -12.57 2.84
C TRP A 226 4.86 -13.47 2.95
N GLU A 227 4.85 -14.41 3.88
CA GLU A 227 3.68 -15.24 4.16
C GLU A 227 2.49 -14.39 4.61
N ALA A 228 2.70 -13.44 5.53
CA ALA A 228 1.64 -12.54 5.98
C ALA A 228 1.04 -11.72 4.83
N TRP A 229 1.90 -11.22 3.93
CA TRP A 229 1.44 -10.43 2.79
C TRP A 229 0.85 -11.26 1.66
N ILE A 230 1.27 -12.51 1.49
CA ILE A 230 0.61 -13.48 0.59
C ILE A 230 -0.81 -13.75 1.10
N ASP A 231 -0.99 -14.04 2.39
CA ASP A 231 -2.30 -14.25 3.00
C ASP A 231 -3.22 -13.03 2.82
N LEU A 232 -2.68 -11.82 2.95
CA LEU A 232 -3.40 -10.58 2.67
C LEU A 232 -3.85 -10.51 1.19
N MET A 233 -2.93 -10.77 0.26
CA MET A 233 -3.23 -10.72 -1.17
C MET A 233 -4.28 -11.78 -1.55
N GLU A 234 -4.22 -12.96 -0.93
CA GLU A 234 -5.21 -14.01 -1.11
C GLU A 234 -6.58 -13.58 -0.59
N ALA A 235 -6.66 -12.97 0.59
CA ALA A 235 -7.92 -12.45 1.15
C ALA A 235 -8.55 -11.38 0.25
N VAL A 236 -7.74 -10.46 -0.26
CA VAL A 236 -8.18 -9.41 -1.19
C VAL A 236 -8.66 -10.01 -2.51
N ARG A 237 -7.98 -11.04 -3.04
CA ARG A 237 -8.38 -11.74 -4.26
C ARG A 237 -9.58 -12.67 -4.08
N GLN A 238 -9.78 -13.22 -2.90
CA GLN A 238 -10.96 -14.01 -2.61
C GLN A 238 -12.21 -13.14 -2.61
N SER A 239 -12.12 -11.94 -2.06
CA SER A 239 -13.19 -10.93 -2.13
C SER A 239 -13.57 -10.59 -3.59
N GLU A 240 -12.63 -10.61 -4.54
CA GLU A 240 -12.93 -10.45 -5.97
C GLU A 240 -13.99 -11.45 -6.46
N LYS A 241 -13.86 -12.70 -6.05
CA LYS A 241 -14.77 -13.79 -6.48
C LYS A 241 -16.11 -13.76 -5.76
N GLU A 242 -16.10 -13.42 -4.47
CA GLU A 242 -17.29 -13.45 -3.61
C GLU A 242 -18.17 -12.21 -3.80
N ASP A 243 -17.57 -11.07 -4.07
CA ASP A 243 -18.22 -9.77 -4.13
C ASP A 243 -18.39 -9.22 -5.57
N GLU A 244 -18.11 -10.06 -6.58
CA GLU A 244 -18.19 -9.70 -8.01
C GLU A 244 -17.34 -8.48 -8.39
N ILE A 245 -16.26 -8.24 -7.68
CA ILE A 245 -15.30 -7.16 -7.96
C ILE A 245 -14.29 -7.69 -8.99
N ASN A 246 -14.39 -7.23 -10.21
CA ASN A 246 -13.55 -7.73 -11.31
C ASN A 246 -12.18 -7.06 -11.37
N ASN A 247 -11.17 -7.83 -11.76
CA ASN A 247 -9.85 -7.34 -12.14
C ASN A 247 -9.09 -6.58 -11.05
N ILE A 248 -8.95 -7.16 -9.85
CA ILE A 248 -8.13 -6.55 -8.81
C ILE A 248 -6.65 -6.55 -9.21
N TRP A 249 -6.04 -5.37 -9.07
CA TRP A 249 -4.59 -5.14 -9.20
C TRP A 249 -4.00 -4.66 -7.88
N ILE A 250 -2.83 -5.23 -7.55
CA ILE A 250 -2.08 -4.88 -6.35
C ILE A 250 -0.65 -4.50 -6.77
#